data_90d95b19c71ac6c8acee5e3c06252697
#
_entry.id   90d95b19c71ac6c8acee5e3c06252697
#
_cell.length_a   1.000
_cell.length_b   1.000
_cell.length_c   1.000
_cell.angle_alpha   90.00
_cell.angle_beta   90.00
_cell.angle_gamma   90.00
#
_symmetry.space_group_name_H-M   'P 1'
#
loop_
_entity.id
_entity.type
_entity.pdbx_description
1 polymer ?
#
loop_
_entity_poly.entity_id
_entity_poly.type
_entity_poly.pdbx_seq_one_letter_code
_entity_poly.pdbx_strand_id
1 'polypeptide(L)'
;ISSNSKNNVRKLPNDENGHGTFLAAIAAGREDIDQIFSGVAPDAELVVVKLKQSKKYLREFYSIPDGVWSCQEDDVMLAVRYVINVANKLGKPISICLGIGTNLGGHNGANGLERYISYLSLLPKISFHLAGGNEGISGHHFHGTIRREEQYQTVDFNVAEGENGFVMELWGDEPNVYTIGILSPGGENIERMQLKMGEFRSVRFFPEDTLLEIRSFPGATIGGSQVIRMNFKNIVSGIWKLFVYGTGNGEKQYDIWLPISNFLKEETVFINPSSEQTVTSPGNAQYALTYVAYDVATGGLYVRASKGYTRDGRIVPDLAAPGVSVGIPGVSRITGAGERAISRERVRSGSSVAAAFGAGIGALMQEW
;
A
#
# COMPACT_ATOMS: atom_id res chain seq x y z
N ILE A 1 -37.02 -8.67 1.77
CA ILE A 1 -37.41 -10.07 2.05
C ILE A 1 -37.61 -10.19 3.54
N SER A 2 -38.87 -10.02 3.97
CA SER A 2 -39.28 -10.38 5.31
C SER A 2 -39.37 -11.91 5.36
N SER A 3 -38.59 -12.57 6.16
CA SER A 3 -38.90 -13.88 6.66
C SER A 3 -38.45 -14.01 8.08
N ASN A 4 -39.42 -14.24 8.94
CA ASN A 4 -39.26 -14.70 10.31
C ASN A 4 -38.14 -15.71 10.47
N SER A 5 -37.05 -15.32 11.10
CA SER A 5 -36.27 -16.19 11.97
C SER A 5 -35.71 -15.32 13.11
N LYS A 6 -36.44 -15.26 14.19
CA LYS A 6 -35.92 -14.88 15.51
C LYS A 6 -34.78 -15.85 15.81
N ASN A 7 -33.63 -15.31 16.21
CA ASN A 7 -32.45 -15.98 16.77
C ASN A 7 -31.37 -16.43 15.79
N ASN A 8 -30.77 -15.50 15.04
CA ASN A 8 -29.35 -15.53 14.70
C ASN A 8 -28.96 -14.16 14.12
N VAL A 9 -29.03 -13.11 14.93
CA VAL A 9 -28.34 -11.87 14.58
C VAL A 9 -26.85 -12.19 14.69
N ARG A 10 -26.23 -12.60 13.58
CA ARG A 10 -24.79 -12.63 13.50
C ARG A 10 -24.33 -11.20 13.83
N LYS A 11 -23.67 -11.05 14.98
CA LYS A 11 -23.01 -9.79 15.33
C LYS A 11 -22.13 -9.40 14.17
N LEU A 12 -22.49 -8.36 13.43
CA LEU A 12 -21.64 -7.81 12.39
C LEU A 12 -20.30 -7.43 13.03
N PRO A 13 -19.18 -7.77 12.44
CA PRO A 13 -17.89 -7.43 12.99
C PRO A 13 -17.78 -5.90 13.11
N ASN A 14 -17.39 -5.41 14.28
CA ASN A 14 -17.17 -3.99 14.51
C ASN A 14 -15.99 -3.48 13.69
N ASP A 15 -16.10 -2.26 13.15
CA ASP A 15 -14.96 -1.52 12.59
C ASP A 15 -14.19 -0.84 13.74
N GLU A 16 -13.16 -1.51 14.24
CA GLU A 16 -12.38 -1.04 15.39
C GLU A 16 -11.52 0.18 15.06
N ASN A 17 -11.00 0.26 13.85
CA ASN A 17 -10.16 1.35 13.34
C ASN A 17 -11.03 2.54 12.86
N GLY A 18 -12.22 2.26 12.36
CA GLY A 18 -13.13 3.23 11.77
C GLY A 18 -12.68 3.80 10.42
N HIS A 19 -11.62 3.26 9.79
CA HIS A 19 -11.13 3.73 8.50
C HIS A 19 -12.13 3.40 7.39
N GLY A 20 -12.59 2.16 7.30
CA GLY A 20 -13.58 1.76 6.30
C GLY A 20 -14.92 2.49 6.46
N THR A 21 -15.37 2.68 7.70
CA THR A 21 -16.58 3.48 8.01
C THR A 21 -16.43 4.93 7.54
N PHE A 22 -15.23 5.52 7.72
CA PHE A 22 -14.93 6.87 7.26
C PHE A 22 -15.02 6.98 5.74
N LEU A 23 -14.38 6.06 5.01
CA LEU A 23 -14.41 6.04 3.55
C LEU A 23 -15.83 5.83 3.00
N ALA A 24 -16.60 4.91 3.60
CA ALA A 24 -17.98 4.67 3.22
C ALA A 24 -18.87 5.91 3.45
N ALA A 25 -18.63 6.66 4.53
CA ALA A 25 -19.35 7.91 4.79
C ALA A 25 -19.03 8.97 3.72
N ILE A 26 -17.77 9.13 3.34
CA ILE A 26 -17.39 10.08 2.27
C ILE A 26 -18.00 9.66 0.92
N ALA A 27 -17.93 8.40 0.56
CA ALA A 27 -18.42 7.92 -0.74
C ALA A 27 -19.96 8.00 -0.85
N ALA A 28 -20.68 7.53 0.18
CA ALA A 28 -22.13 7.32 0.11
C ALA A 28 -22.84 7.50 1.48
N GLY A 29 -22.32 8.38 2.33
CA GLY A 29 -23.00 8.72 3.59
C GLY A 29 -24.33 9.42 3.30
N ARG A 30 -25.38 9.00 4.01
CA ARG A 30 -26.71 9.62 3.89
C ARG A 30 -26.63 11.11 4.27
N GLU A 31 -27.41 11.91 3.58
CA GLU A 31 -27.59 13.34 3.93
C GLU A 31 -28.06 13.50 5.37
N ASP A 32 -27.40 14.37 6.10
CA ASP A 32 -27.75 14.79 7.46
C ASP A 32 -27.79 16.32 7.50
N ILE A 33 -29.00 16.86 7.42
CA ILE A 33 -29.24 18.32 7.36
C ILE A 33 -28.81 19.00 8.68
N ASP A 34 -28.98 18.33 9.82
CA ASP A 34 -28.64 18.89 11.12
C ASP A 34 -27.11 19.03 11.31
N GLN A 35 -26.34 18.16 10.67
CA GLN A 35 -24.88 18.18 10.73
C GLN A 35 -24.22 18.74 9.46
N ILE A 36 -25.03 19.24 8.49
CA ILE A 36 -24.56 19.80 7.22
C ILE A 36 -23.57 18.84 6.53
N PHE A 37 -23.98 17.58 6.40
CA PHE A 37 -23.15 16.53 5.80
C PHE A 37 -23.93 15.73 4.75
N SER A 38 -23.26 15.41 3.65
CA SER A 38 -23.66 14.40 2.68
C SER A 38 -22.44 13.70 2.12
N GLY A 39 -22.51 12.40 1.92
CA GLY A 39 -21.58 11.70 1.05
C GLY A 39 -21.75 12.13 -0.41
N VAL A 40 -20.81 11.75 -1.26
CA VAL A 40 -20.81 12.13 -2.69
C VAL A 40 -22.01 11.52 -3.42
N ALA A 41 -22.35 10.25 -3.12
CA ALA A 41 -23.47 9.51 -3.71
C ALA A 41 -24.40 8.98 -2.59
N PRO A 42 -25.21 9.84 -1.93
CA PRO A 42 -25.93 9.47 -0.71
C PRO A 42 -27.00 8.42 -0.90
N ASP A 43 -27.52 8.27 -2.12
CA ASP A 43 -28.55 7.28 -2.48
C ASP A 43 -27.97 5.97 -3.01
N ALA A 44 -26.63 5.85 -3.13
CA ALA A 44 -25.98 4.62 -3.56
C ALA A 44 -26.12 3.48 -2.53
N GLU A 45 -26.35 2.27 -3.01
CA GLU A 45 -26.34 1.08 -2.17
C GLU A 45 -24.89 0.71 -1.80
N LEU A 46 -24.64 0.48 -0.53
CA LEU A 46 -23.30 0.12 -0.02
C LEU A 46 -23.14 -1.40 0.12
N VAL A 47 -22.06 -1.93 -0.44
CA VAL A 47 -21.57 -3.28 -0.17
C VAL A 47 -20.21 -3.17 0.51
N VAL A 48 -20.14 -3.47 1.80
CA VAL A 48 -18.93 -3.33 2.61
C VAL A 48 -18.38 -4.69 2.97
N VAL A 49 -17.09 -4.89 2.76
CA VAL A 49 -16.36 -6.09 3.18
C VAL A 49 -15.32 -5.72 4.20
N LYS A 50 -15.45 -6.26 5.42
CA LYS A 50 -14.40 -6.15 6.43
C LYS A 50 -13.33 -7.21 6.14
N LEU A 51 -12.14 -6.73 5.76
CA LEU A 51 -10.97 -7.59 5.60
C LEU A 51 -10.50 -8.06 6.98
N LYS A 52 -10.10 -9.31 7.06
CA LYS A 52 -9.54 -9.89 8.29
C LYS A 52 -8.05 -9.53 8.42
N GLN A 53 -7.57 -9.59 9.64
CA GLN A 53 -6.15 -9.47 9.94
C GLN A 53 -5.37 -10.59 9.22
N SER A 54 -4.20 -10.25 8.68
CA SER A 54 -3.30 -11.24 8.09
C SER A 54 -2.88 -12.30 9.11
N LYS A 55 -2.66 -13.51 8.65
CA LYS A 55 -2.30 -14.64 9.50
C LYS A 55 -0.94 -14.42 10.16
N LYS A 56 -0.77 -14.96 11.37
CA LYS A 56 0.41 -14.78 12.19
C LYS A 56 1.71 -15.08 11.44
N TYR A 57 1.78 -16.21 10.73
CA TYR A 57 2.97 -16.60 9.98
C TYR A 57 3.36 -15.60 8.86
N LEU A 58 2.39 -14.92 8.24
CA LEU A 58 2.67 -13.86 7.27
C LEU A 58 3.18 -12.60 7.93
N ARG A 59 2.60 -12.22 9.07
CA ARG A 59 3.08 -11.09 9.86
C ARG A 59 4.53 -11.29 10.31
N GLU A 60 4.85 -12.50 10.78
CA GLU A 60 6.22 -12.88 11.15
C GLU A 60 7.15 -12.89 9.94
N PHE A 61 6.68 -13.42 8.78
CA PHE A 61 7.47 -13.44 7.55
C PHE A 61 7.80 -12.05 7.01
N TYR A 62 6.86 -11.10 7.09
CA TYR A 62 7.05 -9.72 6.64
C TYR A 62 7.51 -8.77 7.76
N SER A 63 7.82 -9.28 8.93
CA SER A 63 8.22 -8.49 10.11
C SER A 63 7.25 -7.36 10.45
N ILE A 64 5.94 -7.61 10.32
CA ILE A 64 4.90 -6.60 10.58
C ILE A 64 4.79 -6.39 12.09
N PRO A 65 4.93 -5.14 12.60
CA PRO A 65 4.92 -4.86 14.03
C PRO A 65 3.63 -5.30 14.71
N ASP A 66 3.71 -5.67 15.99
CA ASP A 66 2.55 -6.03 16.79
C ASP A 66 1.60 -4.85 16.92
N GLY A 67 0.29 -5.15 16.89
CA GLY A 67 -0.76 -4.14 16.98
C GLY A 67 -1.06 -3.40 15.66
N VAL A 68 -0.19 -3.51 14.65
CA VAL A 68 -0.41 -2.87 13.35
C VAL A 68 -1.33 -3.75 12.50
N TRP A 69 -2.36 -3.12 11.92
CA TRP A 69 -3.29 -3.83 11.04
C TRP A 69 -2.68 -4.10 9.67
N SER A 70 -2.93 -5.29 9.15
CA SER A 70 -2.53 -5.70 7.80
C SER A 70 -3.53 -6.72 7.26
N CYS A 71 -3.68 -6.82 5.95
CA CYS A 71 -4.51 -7.84 5.30
C CYS A 71 -3.70 -8.65 4.28
N GLN A 72 -4.26 -9.75 3.84
CA GLN A 72 -3.66 -10.59 2.81
C GLN A 72 -4.21 -10.20 1.43
N GLU A 73 -3.37 -10.26 0.42
CA GLU A 73 -3.72 -9.93 -0.96
C GLU A 73 -4.86 -10.81 -1.51
N ASP A 74 -4.81 -12.10 -1.22
CA ASP A 74 -5.84 -13.06 -1.61
C ASP A 74 -7.21 -12.76 -0.98
N ASP A 75 -7.24 -12.28 0.26
CA ASP A 75 -8.48 -11.84 0.92
C ASP A 75 -9.06 -10.58 0.23
N VAL A 76 -8.21 -9.67 -0.24
CA VAL A 76 -8.66 -8.50 -1.03
C VAL A 76 -9.25 -8.94 -2.36
N MET A 77 -8.58 -9.86 -3.08
CA MET A 77 -9.10 -10.42 -4.34
C MET A 77 -10.44 -11.13 -4.16
N LEU A 78 -10.60 -11.88 -3.07
CA LEU A 78 -11.87 -12.53 -2.72
C LEU A 78 -12.96 -11.51 -2.38
N ALA A 79 -12.62 -10.43 -1.68
CA ALA A 79 -13.54 -9.35 -1.37
C ALA A 79 -14.03 -8.65 -2.64
N VAL A 80 -13.12 -8.31 -3.57
CA VAL A 80 -13.45 -7.73 -4.87
C VAL A 80 -14.39 -8.64 -5.65
N ARG A 81 -14.09 -9.95 -5.73
CA ARG A 81 -14.98 -10.92 -6.38
C ARG A 81 -16.36 -10.98 -5.74
N TYR A 82 -16.41 -10.91 -4.41
CA TYR A 82 -17.68 -10.94 -3.68
C TYR A 82 -18.55 -9.73 -4.03
N VAL A 83 -18.01 -8.50 -3.98
CA VAL A 83 -18.80 -7.28 -4.24
C VAL A 83 -19.27 -7.22 -5.69
N ILE A 84 -18.45 -7.66 -6.66
CA ILE A 84 -18.85 -7.77 -8.07
C ILE A 84 -19.99 -8.78 -8.23
N ASN A 85 -19.93 -9.93 -7.56
CA ASN A 85 -21.00 -10.92 -7.61
C ASN A 85 -22.31 -10.39 -7.01
N VAL A 86 -22.25 -9.55 -5.97
CA VAL A 86 -23.44 -8.88 -5.41
C VAL A 86 -24.02 -7.90 -6.42
N ALA A 87 -23.20 -7.04 -7.03
CA ALA A 87 -23.63 -6.09 -8.06
C ALA A 87 -24.29 -6.79 -9.25
N ASN A 88 -23.70 -7.88 -9.75
CA ASN A 88 -24.24 -8.68 -10.84
C ASN A 88 -25.61 -9.28 -10.48
N LYS A 89 -25.81 -9.78 -9.26
CA LYS A 89 -27.11 -10.29 -8.79
C LYS A 89 -28.17 -9.20 -8.71
N LEU A 90 -27.77 -7.96 -8.41
CA LEU A 90 -28.66 -6.81 -8.37
C LEU A 90 -28.88 -6.19 -9.75
N GLY A 91 -28.12 -6.59 -10.77
CA GLY A 91 -28.15 -6.01 -12.12
C GLY A 91 -27.60 -4.57 -12.17
N LYS A 92 -26.86 -4.14 -11.16
CA LYS A 92 -26.35 -2.76 -11.00
C LYS A 92 -24.88 -2.65 -11.39
N PRO A 93 -24.43 -1.47 -11.86
CA PRO A 93 -23.00 -1.16 -11.94
C PRO A 93 -22.39 -1.06 -10.55
N ILE A 94 -21.06 -1.11 -10.47
CA ILE A 94 -20.34 -1.03 -9.20
C ILE A 94 -19.11 -0.13 -9.30
N SER A 95 -18.98 0.76 -8.31
CA SER A 95 -17.82 1.59 -8.06
C SER A 95 -17.09 1.09 -6.81
N ILE A 96 -15.86 0.60 -6.98
CA ILE A 96 -15.10 -0.10 -5.93
C ILE A 96 -14.00 0.82 -5.39
N CYS A 97 -14.05 1.13 -4.10
CA CYS A 97 -13.02 1.90 -3.40
C CYS A 97 -12.05 0.96 -2.67
N LEU A 98 -10.75 1.08 -2.94
CA LEU A 98 -9.68 0.42 -2.21
C LEU A 98 -8.75 1.46 -1.58
N GLY A 99 -8.98 1.77 -0.32
CA GLY A 99 -8.19 2.72 0.47
C GLY A 99 -7.03 2.06 1.23
N ILE A 100 -6.33 1.11 0.60
CA ILE A 100 -5.22 0.35 1.17
C ILE A 100 -4.02 0.39 0.24
N GLY A 101 -2.82 0.15 0.78
CA GLY A 101 -1.61 0.12 -0.04
C GLY A 101 -0.42 -0.53 0.65
N THR A 102 0.57 -0.91 -0.16
CA THR A 102 1.86 -1.46 0.27
C THR A 102 2.98 -0.99 -0.65
N ASN A 103 4.20 -0.86 -0.11
CA ASN A 103 5.41 -0.63 -0.90
C ASN A 103 6.04 -1.92 -1.43
N LEU A 104 5.52 -3.10 -1.05
CA LEU A 104 6.02 -4.37 -1.57
C LEU A 104 5.56 -4.57 -3.01
N GLY A 105 6.49 -5.00 -3.86
CA GLY A 105 6.23 -5.26 -5.27
C GLY A 105 6.99 -4.35 -6.23
N GLY A 106 6.84 -4.62 -7.54
CA GLY A 106 7.64 -3.98 -8.59
C GLY A 106 7.19 -2.60 -9.02
N HIS A 107 6.13 -2.03 -8.48
CA HIS A 107 5.58 -0.70 -8.82
C HIS A 107 5.35 -0.47 -10.32
N ASN A 108 5.05 -1.53 -11.05
CA ASN A 108 4.82 -1.53 -12.51
C ASN A 108 3.46 -2.14 -12.93
N GLY A 109 2.56 -2.34 -11.98
CA GLY A 109 1.24 -2.94 -12.24
C GLY A 109 1.25 -4.46 -12.47
N ALA A 110 2.38 -5.13 -12.23
CA ALA A 110 2.55 -6.56 -12.52
C ALA A 110 2.30 -7.49 -11.33
N ASN A 111 2.02 -6.97 -10.14
CA ASN A 111 1.66 -7.78 -8.97
C ASN A 111 0.33 -8.51 -9.17
N GLY A 112 0.08 -9.56 -8.40
CA GLY A 112 -1.11 -10.38 -8.55
C GLY A 112 -2.42 -9.59 -8.44
N LEU A 113 -2.56 -8.78 -7.39
CA LEU A 113 -3.73 -7.93 -7.17
C LEU A 113 -3.87 -6.84 -8.24
N GLU A 114 -2.76 -6.19 -8.64
CA GLU A 114 -2.77 -5.15 -9.68
C GLU A 114 -3.25 -5.69 -11.03
N ARG A 115 -2.74 -6.86 -11.43
CA ARG A 115 -3.19 -7.53 -12.64
C ARG A 115 -4.66 -7.96 -12.58
N TYR A 116 -5.10 -8.44 -11.43
CA TYR A 116 -6.49 -8.81 -11.21
C TYR A 116 -7.41 -7.60 -11.34
N ILE A 117 -7.07 -6.47 -10.71
CA ILE A 117 -7.79 -5.21 -10.84
C ILE A 117 -7.77 -4.73 -12.30
N SER A 118 -6.59 -4.72 -12.94
CA SER A 118 -6.44 -4.29 -14.34
C SER A 118 -7.35 -5.08 -15.29
N TYR A 119 -7.41 -6.40 -15.11
CA TYR A 119 -8.30 -7.25 -15.90
C TYR A 119 -9.78 -6.91 -15.65
N LEU A 120 -10.19 -6.76 -14.39
CA LEU A 120 -11.57 -6.45 -14.03
C LEU A 120 -12.00 -5.04 -14.45
N SER A 121 -11.07 -4.08 -14.50
CA SER A 121 -11.33 -2.71 -14.96
C SER A 121 -11.67 -2.61 -16.45
N LEU A 122 -11.36 -3.65 -17.23
CA LEU A 122 -11.78 -3.74 -18.64
C LEU A 122 -13.24 -4.20 -18.81
N LEU A 123 -13.86 -4.71 -17.74
CA LEU A 123 -15.24 -5.19 -17.81
C LEU A 123 -16.21 -4.02 -17.68
N PRO A 124 -17.31 -4.03 -18.44
CA PRO A 124 -18.32 -2.98 -18.35
C PRO A 124 -19.00 -2.95 -16.98
N LYS A 125 -19.44 -1.78 -16.56
CA LYS A 125 -20.14 -1.54 -15.28
C LYS A 125 -19.29 -1.75 -14.02
N ILE A 126 -17.98 -1.79 -14.15
CA ILE A 126 -17.05 -1.90 -13.01
C ILE A 126 -16.05 -0.76 -13.09
N SER A 127 -15.91 0.01 -12.02
CA SER A 127 -14.83 0.99 -11.86
C SER A 127 -14.08 0.76 -10.56
N PHE A 128 -12.76 0.99 -10.59
CA PHE A 128 -11.91 0.93 -9.41
C PHE A 128 -11.33 2.30 -9.10
N HIS A 129 -11.38 2.66 -7.83
CA HIS A 129 -10.88 3.90 -7.26
C HIS A 129 -9.87 3.56 -6.17
N LEU A 130 -8.59 3.77 -6.46
CA LEU A 130 -7.47 3.28 -5.69
C LEU A 130 -6.76 4.43 -4.98
N ALA A 131 -6.34 4.21 -3.73
CA ALA A 131 -5.47 5.13 -3.03
C ALA A 131 -4.04 5.06 -3.60
N GLY A 132 -3.48 6.21 -4.00
CA GLY A 132 -2.11 6.27 -4.52
C GLY A 132 -1.04 6.15 -3.44
N GLY A 133 -1.38 6.34 -2.17
CA GLY A 133 -0.44 6.26 -1.06
C GLY A 133 -0.07 7.61 -0.44
N ASN A 134 0.60 7.54 0.70
CA ASN A 134 1.03 8.70 1.49
C ASN A 134 2.53 8.64 1.80
N GLU A 135 3.33 8.14 0.85
CA GLU A 135 4.75 7.82 1.03
C GLU A 135 5.68 8.85 0.34
N GLY A 136 5.16 9.95 -0.20
CA GLY A 136 5.91 10.91 -1.00
C GLY A 136 7.11 11.59 -0.30
N ILE A 137 7.07 11.68 1.04
CA ILE A 137 8.16 12.23 1.86
C ILE A 137 8.66 11.23 2.91
N SER A 138 8.23 9.99 2.85
CA SER A 138 8.55 9.00 3.91
C SER A 138 9.99 8.52 3.88
N GLY A 139 10.74 8.77 2.82
CA GLY A 139 12.12 8.31 2.71
C GLY A 139 12.27 6.81 2.46
N HIS A 140 11.21 6.14 1.96
CA HIS A 140 11.15 4.69 1.82
C HIS A 140 11.43 4.17 0.41
N HIS A 141 11.77 5.04 -0.52
CA HIS A 141 12.17 4.66 -1.86
C HIS A 141 13.57 5.20 -2.18
N PHE A 142 14.38 4.36 -2.79
CA PHE A 142 15.68 4.72 -3.35
C PHE A 142 15.73 4.31 -4.82
N HIS A 143 16.02 5.28 -5.70
CA HIS A 143 16.30 5.01 -7.11
C HIS A 143 17.81 5.08 -7.34
N GLY A 144 18.39 4.01 -7.91
CA GLY A 144 19.81 3.88 -8.15
C GLY A 144 20.17 3.72 -9.61
N THR A 145 21.35 4.23 -9.97
CA THR A 145 21.95 4.05 -11.30
C THR A 145 23.42 3.70 -11.14
N ILE A 146 23.80 2.51 -11.58
CA ILE A 146 25.21 2.09 -11.66
C ILE A 146 25.69 2.43 -13.06
N ARG A 147 26.61 3.37 -13.18
CA ARG A 147 27.19 3.82 -14.45
C ARG A 147 28.06 2.71 -15.05
N ARG A 148 28.36 2.86 -16.34
CA ARG A 148 29.11 1.83 -17.09
C ARG A 148 30.47 1.52 -16.48
N GLU A 149 31.16 2.55 -15.98
CA GLU A 149 32.49 2.46 -15.37
C GLU A 149 32.48 2.04 -13.90
N GLU A 150 31.31 2.06 -13.25
CA GLU A 150 31.16 1.72 -11.85
C GLU A 150 30.89 0.23 -11.67
N GLN A 151 31.53 -0.37 -10.67
CA GLN A 151 31.30 -1.76 -10.29
C GLN A 151 30.06 -1.93 -9.41
N TYR A 152 29.82 -0.96 -8.55
CA TYR A 152 28.69 -0.93 -7.60
C TYR A 152 28.31 0.50 -7.23
N GLN A 153 27.13 0.64 -6.67
CA GLN A 153 26.68 1.86 -5.99
C GLN A 153 26.42 1.55 -4.52
N THR A 154 26.79 2.49 -3.65
CA THR A 154 26.48 2.40 -2.22
C THR A 154 25.15 3.07 -1.92
N VAL A 155 24.30 2.39 -1.16
CA VAL A 155 23.01 2.87 -0.67
C VAL A 155 23.04 2.87 0.85
N ASP A 156 23.00 4.06 1.44
CA ASP A 156 22.99 4.24 2.88
C ASP A 156 21.54 4.34 3.38
N PHE A 157 21.22 3.59 4.44
CA PHE A 157 19.93 3.69 5.11
C PHE A 157 20.11 3.70 6.62
N ASN A 158 19.30 4.53 7.28
CA ASN A 158 19.25 4.59 8.74
C ASN A 158 18.20 3.63 9.27
N VAL A 159 18.51 2.96 10.35
CA VAL A 159 17.60 2.14 11.13
C VAL A 159 17.39 2.80 12.49
N ALA A 160 16.14 3.09 12.80
CA ALA A 160 15.75 3.74 14.05
C ALA A 160 16.00 2.86 15.27
N GLU A 161 16.14 3.48 16.42
CA GLU A 161 16.22 2.77 17.69
C GLU A 161 14.90 2.01 17.98
N GLY A 162 15.02 0.75 18.39
CA GLY A 162 13.88 -0.13 18.66
C GLY A 162 13.15 -0.64 17.43
N GLU A 163 13.79 -0.57 16.25
CA GLU A 163 13.31 -1.30 15.07
C GLU A 163 13.58 -2.79 15.24
N ASN A 164 12.53 -3.62 15.08
CA ASN A 164 12.69 -5.07 15.26
C ASN A 164 13.09 -5.81 13.98
N GLY A 165 12.81 -5.21 12.83
CA GLY A 165 13.10 -5.78 11.53
C GLY A 165 12.06 -5.40 10.49
N PHE A 166 12.41 -5.64 9.25
CA PHE A 166 11.55 -5.32 8.09
C PHE A 166 11.99 -6.10 6.85
N VAL A 167 11.13 -6.08 5.84
CA VAL A 167 11.45 -6.62 4.51
C VAL A 167 11.73 -5.47 3.56
N MET A 168 12.91 -5.46 2.94
CA MET A 168 13.32 -4.54 1.88
C MET A 168 13.37 -5.30 0.55
N GLU A 169 12.93 -4.69 -0.53
CA GLU A 169 12.97 -5.27 -1.87
C GLU A 169 13.76 -4.39 -2.84
N LEU A 170 14.77 -4.98 -3.48
CA LEU A 170 15.48 -4.38 -4.61
C LEU A 170 14.91 -4.96 -5.90
N TRP A 171 14.52 -4.10 -6.82
CA TRP A 171 13.98 -4.44 -8.13
C TRP A 171 14.85 -3.87 -9.24
N GLY A 172 15.22 -4.70 -10.19
CA GLY A 172 16.00 -4.30 -11.35
C GLY A 172 15.51 -5.01 -12.61
N ASP A 173 15.68 -4.38 -13.78
CA ASP A 173 15.14 -4.91 -15.02
C ASP A 173 16.18 -5.73 -15.80
N GLU A 174 15.74 -6.82 -16.40
CA GLU A 174 16.52 -7.60 -17.34
C GLU A 174 16.89 -6.74 -18.58
N PRO A 175 18.02 -7.01 -19.21
CA PRO A 175 18.92 -8.16 -19.03
C PRO A 175 19.97 -7.98 -17.93
N ASN A 176 19.89 -6.92 -17.12
CA ASN A 176 20.84 -6.69 -16.05
C ASN A 176 20.62 -7.67 -14.89
N VAL A 177 21.70 -8.08 -14.24
CA VAL A 177 21.66 -8.94 -13.07
C VAL A 177 22.30 -8.21 -11.90
N TYR A 178 21.57 -8.16 -10.80
CA TYR A 178 21.97 -7.47 -9.58
C TYR A 178 22.38 -8.45 -8.50
N THR A 179 23.38 -8.03 -7.71
CA THR A 179 23.86 -8.74 -6.53
C THR A 179 24.18 -7.71 -5.46
N ILE A 180 24.21 -8.11 -4.21
CA ILE A 180 24.39 -7.20 -3.10
C ILE A 180 25.54 -7.62 -2.17
N GLY A 181 26.13 -6.63 -1.53
CA GLY A 181 26.96 -6.75 -0.33
C GLY A 181 26.41 -5.82 0.74
N ILE A 182 26.76 -5.99 1.99
CA ILE A 182 26.21 -5.19 3.08
C ILE A 182 27.23 -4.98 4.19
N LEU A 183 27.24 -3.78 4.75
CA LEU A 183 28.06 -3.38 5.89
C LEU A 183 27.16 -2.94 7.03
N SER A 184 27.33 -3.54 8.20
CA SER A 184 26.60 -3.18 9.42
C SER A 184 27.16 -1.91 10.08
N PRO A 185 26.40 -1.25 10.96
CA PRO A 185 26.90 -0.12 11.76
C PRO A 185 28.10 -0.48 12.62
N GLY A 186 28.19 -1.73 13.09
CA GLY A 186 29.34 -2.25 13.87
C GLY A 186 30.57 -2.54 13.03
N GLY A 187 30.50 -2.41 11.70
CA GLY A 187 31.64 -2.59 10.80
C GLY A 187 31.80 -4.01 10.23
N GLU A 188 30.87 -4.93 10.52
CA GLU A 188 30.91 -6.25 9.89
C GLU A 188 30.49 -6.15 8.42
N ASN A 189 31.37 -6.56 7.53
CA ASN A 189 31.20 -6.45 6.09
C ASN A 189 30.93 -7.82 5.46
N ILE A 190 29.80 -7.98 4.86
CA ILE A 190 29.45 -9.12 4.02
C ILE A 190 29.73 -8.74 2.57
N GLU A 191 30.72 -9.35 1.99
CA GLU A 191 31.13 -9.11 0.61
C GLU A 191 30.02 -9.47 -0.39
N ARG A 192 30.24 -9.12 -1.65
CA ARG A 192 29.31 -9.39 -2.76
C ARG A 192 28.80 -10.82 -2.76
N MET A 193 27.51 -10.99 -2.56
CA MET A 193 26.81 -12.28 -2.59
C MET A 193 26.27 -12.56 -3.99
N GLN A 194 26.80 -13.59 -4.64
CA GLN A 194 26.23 -14.12 -5.86
C GLN A 194 25.11 -15.07 -5.50
N LEU A 195 23.86 -14.65 -5.75
CA LEU A 195 22.67 -15.45 -5.51
C LEU A 195 22.22 -16.12 -6.80
N LYS A 196 22.11 -17.43 -6.81
CA LYS A 196 21.46 -18.16 -7.91
C LYS A 196 19.95 -17.96 -7.86
N MET A 197 19.28 -18.26 -8.96
CA MET A 197 17.82 -18.20 -9.05
C MET A 197 17.16 -19.03 -7.94
N GLY A 198 16.28 -18.40 -7.14
CA GLY A 198 15.58 -19.05 -6.05
C GLY A 198 16.43 -19.39 -4.82
N GLU A 199 17.72 -19.05 -4.86
CA GLU A 199 18.62 -19.32 -3.73
C GLU A 199 18.20 -18.51 -2.50
N PHE A 200 18.21 -19.20 -1.36
CA PHE A 200 18.03 -18.61 -0.04
C PHE A 200 19.38 -18.55 0.65
N ARG A 201 19.72 -17.40 1.19
CA ARG A 201 20.88 -17.22 2.08
C ARG A 201 20.45 -16.59 3.37
N SER A 202 21.06 -17.03 4.44
CA SER A 202 20.91 -16.47 5.77
C SER A 202 22.29 -16.04 6.27
N VAL A 203 22.39 -14.80 6.69
CA VAL A 203 23.63 -14.19 7.21
C VAL A 203 23.32 -13.62 8.59
N ARG A 204 24.19 -13.91 9.57
CA ARG A 204 24.09 -13.34 10.91
C ARG A 204 25.27 -12.41 11.16
N PHE A 205 24.98 -11.19 11.59
CA PHE A 205 25.96 -10.20 12.07
C PHE A 205 26.18 -10.46 13.55
N PHE A 206 27.37 -10.92 13.89
CA PHE A 206 27.62 -11.49 15.23
C PHE A 206 27.65 -10.45 16.36
N PRO A 207 28.28 -9.30 16.23
CA PRO A 207 28.26 -8.34 17.32
C PRO A 207 26.86 -7.82 17.63
N GLU A 208 26.04 -7.68 16.58
CA GLU A 208 24.71 -7.06 16.65
C GLU A 208 23.56 -8.05 16.81
N ASP A 209 23.81 -9.36 16.64
CA ASP A 209 22.80 -10.42 16.59
C ASP A 209 21.70 -10.20 15.53
N THR A 210 21.98 -9.38 14.52
CA THR A 210 21.07 -9.14 13.38
C THR A 210 21.11 -10.33 12.44
N LEU A 211 19.93 -10.84 12.07
CA LEU A 211 19.77 -11.89 11.06
C LEU A 211 19.22 -11.29 9.76
N LEU A 212 19.93 -11.52 8.66
CA LEU A 212 19.50 -11.14 7.32
C LEU A 212 19.23 -12.38 6.49
N GLU A 213 17.98 -12.52 6.05
CA GLU A 213 17.55 -13.56 5.11
C GLU A 213 17.37 -12.97 3.72
N ILE A 214 18.03 -13.55 2.71
CA ILE A 214 18.06 -13.02 1.36
C ILE A 214 17.53 -14.06 0.39
N ARG A 215 16.68 -13.61 -0.55
CA ARG A 215 16.21 -14.43 -1.69
C ARG A 215 16.27 -13.62 -2.96
N SER A 216 16.74 -14.23 -4.05
CA SER A 216 16.73 -13.64 -5.38
C SER A 216 15.79 -14.42 -6.30
N PHE A 217 14.89 -13.69 -6.97
CA PHE A 217 13.93 -14.24 -7.93
C PHE A 217 14.11 -13.47 -9.26
N PRO A 218 14.90 -13.95 -10.20
CA PRO A 218 14.91 -13.40 -11.55
C PRO A 218 13.61 -13.73 -12.28
N GLY A 219 13.19 -12.84 -13.19
CA GLY A 219 11.93 -13.01 -13.89
C GLY A 219 10.69 -12.93 -12.99
N ALA A 220 10.78 -12.23 -11.86
CA ALA A 220 9.72 -12.16 -10.84
C ALA A 220 8.41 -11.54 -11.36
N THR A 221 8.44 -10.88 -12.51
CA THR A 221 7.25 -10.31 -13.17
C THR A 221 7.21 -10.74 -14.65
N ILE A 222 6.04 -10.62 -15.27
CA ILE A 222 5.86 -10.82 -16.72
C ILE A 222 6.67 -9.79 -17.55
N GLY A 223 7.33 -8.84 -16.93
CA GLY A 223 8.20 -7.86 -17.60
C GLY A 223 9.70 -8.15 -17.47
N GLY A 224 10.10 -9.32 -16.93
CA GLY A 224 11.50 -9.67 -16.81
C GLY A 224 12.26 -8.88 -15.74
N SER A 225 11.67 -8.62 -14.58
CA SER A 225 12.37 -7.96 -13.47
C SER A 225 12.95 -8.98 -12.50
N GLN A 226 14.20 -8.73 -12.05
CA GLN A 226 14.77 -9.41 -10.89
C GLN A 226 14.30 -8.73 -9.61
N VAL A 227 13.92 -9.52 -8.59
CA VAL A 227 13.76 -9.02 -7.22
C VAL A 227 14.76 -9.69 -6.28
N ILE A 228 15.43 -8.89 -5.46
CA ILE A 228 16.20 -9.35 -4.31
C ILE A 228 15.45 -8.91 -3.07
N ARG A 229 14.89 -9.88 -2.36
CA ARG A 229 14.19 -9.64 -1.09
C ARG A 229 15.15 -9.87 0.06
N MET A 230 15.24 -8.88 0.92
CA MET A 230 16.06 -8.85 2.13
C MET A 230 15.15 -8.74 3.35
N ASN A 231 15.14 -9.76 4.19
CA ASN A 231 14.35 -9.77 5.42
C ASN A 231 15.31 -9.64 6.62
N PHE A 232 15.27 -8.49 7.25
CA PHE A 232 16.04 -8.20 8.46
C PHE A 232 15.23 -8.57 9.69
N LYS A 233 15.88 -9.26 10.64
CA LYS A 233 15.31 -9.61 11.95
C LYS A 233 16.28 -9.20 13.04
N ASN A 234 15.76 -8.66 14.13
CA ASN A 234 16.56 -8.12 15.24
C ASN A 234 17.62 -7.12 14.74
N ILE A 235 17.21 -6.24 13.82
CA ILE A 235 18.15 -5.30 13.22
C ILE A 235 18.56 -4.24 14.25
N VAL A 236 19.85 -3.98 14.35
CA VAL A 236 20.36 -2.90 15.23
C VAL A 236 20.21 -1.54 14.57
N SER A 237 19.99 -0.53 15.40
CA SER A 237 19.92 0.86 14.98
C SER A 237 21.27 1.39 14.48
N GLY A 238 21.20 2.36 13.57
CA GLY A 238 22.36 3.02 12.99
C GLY A 238 22.35 3.00 11.47
N ILE A 239 23.46 3.45 10.90
CA ILE A 239 23.59 3.57 9.43
C ILE A 239 24.14 2.27 8.87
N TRP A 240 23.33 1.61 8.08
CA TRP A 240 23.70 0.45 7.27
C TRP A 240 24.08 0.88 5.86
N LYS A 241 24.99 0.15 5.21
CA LYS A 241 25.37 0.39 3.82
C LYS A 241 25.10 -0.86 2.98
N LEU A 242 24.29 -0.69 1.95
CA LEU A 242 24.06 -1.72 0.95
C LEU A 242 24.92 -1.41 -0.28
N PHE A 243 25.74 -2.36 -0.72
CA PHE A 243 26.50 -2.29 -1.96
C PHE A 243 25.74 -3.02 -3.05
N VAL A 244 25.23 -2.29 -4.03
CA VAL A 244 24.48 -2.87 -5.16
C VAL A 244 25.40 -2.99 -6.35
N TYR A 245 25.66 -4.22 -6.79
CA TYR A 245 26.45 -4.54 -7.97
C TYR A 245 25.52 -4.86 -9.13
N GLY A 246 25.82 -4.35 -10.30
CA GLY A 246 25.08 -4.65 -11.52
C GLY A 246 25.98 -5.24 -12.59
N THR A 247 25.54 -6.31 -13.25
CA THR A 247 26.20 -6.87 -14.44
C THR A 247 25.28 -6.72 -15.64
N GLY A 248 25.84 -6.31 -16.76
CA GLY A 248 25.10 -6.00 -17.99
C GLY A 248 25.78 -4.90 -18.78
N ASN A 249 25.22 -4.55 -19.91
CA ASN A 249 25.75 -3.50 -20.79
C ASN A 249 25.09 -2.14 -20.49
N GLY A 250 25.89 -1.08 -20.45
CA GLY A 250 25.41 0.28 -20.23
C GLY A 250 25.13 0.63 -18.77
N GLU A 251 24.29 1.62 -18.58
CA GLU A 251 23.78 2.02 -17.26
C GLU A 251 22.75 1.01 -16.75
N LYS A 252 22.76 0.75 -15.45
CA LYS A 252 21.90 -0.23 -14.81
C LYS A 252 21.08 0.47 -13.75
N GLN A 253 19.80 0.61 -14.02
CA GLN A 253 18.85 1.25 -13.10
C GLN A 253 18.18 0.20 -12.22
N TYR A 254 17.96 0.56 -10.97
CA TYR A 254 17.26 -0.28 -9.99
C TYR A 254 16.56 0.59 -8.96
N ASP A 255 15.59 0.00 -8.30
CA ASP A 255 14.82 0.65 -7.26
C ASP A 255 14.81 -0.21 -6.00
N ILE A 256 14.80 0.44 -4.84
CA ILE A 256 14.71 -0.25 -3.56
C ILE A 256 13.57 0.37 -2.76
N TRP A 257 12.68 -0.46 -2.22
CA TRP A 257 11.63 -0.02 -1.32
C TRP A 257 11.77 -0.65 0.07
N LEU A 258 11.64 0.20 1.06
CA LEU A 258 11.31 -0.15 2.44
C LEU A 258 9.78 -0.32 2.58
N PRO A 259 9.28 -0.99 3.62
CA PRO A 259 7.85 -1.06 3.89
C PRO A 259 7.20 0.32 4.03
N ILE A 260 5.87 0.36 4.01
CA ILE A 260 5.10 1.59 4.26
C ILE A 260 5.34 2.12 5.68
N SER A 261 5.16 3.42 5.87
CA SER A 261 5.37 4.14 7.14
C SER A 261 4.75 3.47 8.37
N ASN A 262 3.60 2.83 8.23
CA ASN A 262 2.94 2.16 9.35
C ASN A 262 3.65 0.89 9.85
N PHE A 263 4.59 0.34 9.08
CA PHE A 263 5.31 -0.89 9.42
C PHE A 263 6.73 -0.62 9.91
N LEU A 264 7.14 0.64 9.94
CA LEU A 264 8.46 1.07 10.35
C LEU A 264 8.41 2.12 11.46
N LYS A 265 9.52 2.30 12.14
CA LYS A 265 9.78 3.50 12.94
C LYS A 265 10.07 4.68 12.02
N GLU A 266 9.70 5.89 12.43
CA GLU A 266 9.74 7.10 11.60
C GLU A 266 11.13 7.41 11.02
N GLU A 267 12.21 7.12 11.77
CA GLU A 267 13.58 7.40 11.34
C GLU A 267 14.23 6.22 10.57
N THR A 268 13.51 5.14 10.31
CA THR A 268 14.00 4.03 9.45
C THR A 268 13.78 4.41 7.98
N VAL A 269 14.79 5.02 7.35
CA VAL A 269 14.71 5.67 6.05
C VAL A 269 15.99 5.51 5.23
N PHE A 270 15.92 5.69 3.92
CA PHE A 270 17.12 5.94 3.11
C PHE A 270 17.70 7.31 3.40
N ILE A 271 19.03 7.43 3.43
CA ILE A 271 19.71 8.74 3.66
C ILE A 271 19.53 9.68 2.48
N ASN A 272 19.50 9.14 1.27
CA ASN A 272 19.26 9.89 0.02
C ASN A 272 18.04 9.30 -0.71
N PRO A 273 16.82 9.49 -0.19
CA PRO A 273 15.63 8.90 -0.78
C PRO A 273 15.22 9.59 -2.08
N SER A 274 14.54 8.86 -2.95
CA SER A 274 13.76 9.44 -4.06
C SER A 274 12.31 9.67 -3.62
N SER A 275 11.75 10.81 -3.96
CA SER A 275 10.31 11.07 -3.76
C SER A 275 9.44 10.61 -4.91
N GLU A 276 10.05 10.23 -6.04
CA GLU A 276 9.37 9.69 -7.21
C GLU A 276 9.08 8.20 -7.04
N GLN A 277 8.15 7.65 -7.82
CA GLN A 277 7.78 6.21 -7.81
C GLN A 277 7.35 5.69 -6.43
N THR A 278 6.71 6.55 -5.64
CA THR A 278 6.23 6.24 -4.29
C THR A 278 4.75 5.84 -4.25
N VAL A 279 4.08 5.72 -5.42
CA VAL A 279 2.70 5.22 -5.48
C VAL A 279 2.67 3.78 -5.01
N THR A 280 1.87 3.53 -3.96
CA THR A 280 1.76 2.20 -3.35
C THR A 280 0.93 1.24 -4.19
N SER A 281 1.27 -0.06 -4.20
CA SER A 281 0.42 -1.10 -4.76
C SER A 281 -0.87 -1.22 -3.91
N PRO A 282 -2.09 -1.33 -4.51
CA PRO A 282 -2.36 -1.59 -5.92
C PRO A 282 -2.56 -0.35 -6.81
N GLY A 283 -2.17 0.85 -6.37
CA GLY A 283 -2.33 2.10 -7.13
C GLY A 283 -1.62 2.13 -8.49
N ASN A 284 -0.74 1.17 -8.78
CA ASN A 284 -0.08 1.04 -10.08
C ASN A 284 -0.87 0.16 -11.09
N ALA A 285 -2.06 -0.33 -10.72
CA ALA A 285 -2.90 -1.13 -11.62
C ALA A 285 -3.30 -0.32 -12.87
N GLN A 286 -3.35 -1.00 -14.03
CA GLN A 286 -3.79 -0.39 -15.28
C GLN A 286 -5.31 -0.29 -15.34
N TYR A 287 -5.83 0.71 -16.03
CA TYR A 287 -7.27 0.91 -16.27
C TYR A 287 -8.12 1.15 -15.01
N ALA A 288 -7.51 1.24 -13.85
CA ALA A 288 -8.12 1.73 -12.61
C ALA A 288 -7.80 3.22 -12.45
N LEU A 289 -8.56 3.94 -11.65
CA LEU A 289 -8.30 5.34 -11.32
C LEU A 289 -7.59 5.44 -9.97
N THR A 290 -6.40 6.01 -9.98
CA THR A 290 -5.57 6.19 -8.78
C THR A 290 -5.58 7.63 -8.33
N TYR A 291 -5.85 7.84 -7.04
CA TYR A 291 -6.06 9.16 -6.45
C TYR A 291 -4.99 9.52 -5.44
N VAL A 292 -4.60 10.80 -5.47
CA VAL A 292 -3.87 11.46 -4.37
C VAL A 292 -4.73 12.54 -3.74
N ALA A 293 -4.36 12.90 -2.52
CA ALA A 293 -5.07 13.91 -1.76
C ALA A 293 -4.58 15.32 -2.09
N TYR A 294 -5.50 16.29 -2.13
CA TYR A 294 -5.19 17.71 -2.06
C TYR A 294 -5.95 18.39 -0.92
N ASP A 295 -5.44 19.53 -0.48
CA ASP A 295 -6.06 20.36 0.55
C ASP A 295 -6.98 21.38 -0.11
N VAL A 296 -8.27 21.30 0.22
CA VAL A 296 -9.29 22.20 -0.33
C VAL A 296 -9.04 23.66 0.08
N ALA A 297 -8.50 23.89 1.28
CA ALA A 297 -8.28 25.24 1.80
C ALA A 297 -7.14 25.98 1.08
N THR A 298 -6.10 25.24 0.69
CA THR A 298 -4.91 25.82 0.06
C THR A 298 -4.83 25.56 -1.45
N GLY A 299 -5.57 24.59 -1.96
CA GLY A 299 -5.46 24.08 -3.34
C GLY A 299 -4.17 23.28 -3.59
N GLY A 300 -3.31 23.11 -2.57
CA GLY A 300 -2.03 22.40 -2.68
C GLY A 300 -2.20 20.89 -2.53
N LEU A 301 -1.28 20.12 -3.13
CA LEU A 301 -1.23 18.68 -2.88
C LEU A 301 -0.91 18.39 -1.42
N TYR A 302 -1.45 17.28 -0.91
CA TYR A 302 -1.09 16.79 0.41
C TYR A 302 0.42 16.54 0.49
N VAL A 303 1.07 17.08 1.52
CA VAL A 303 2.54 17.02 1.65
C VAL A 303 3.08 15.59 1.59
N ARG A 304 2.32 14.62 2.10
CA ARG A 304 2.68 13.20 2.07
C ARG A 304 2.20 12.46 0.81
N ALA A 305 1.52 13.13 -0.13
CA ALA A 305 1.01 12.47 -1.33
C ALA A 305 2.12 11.73 -2.07
N SER A 306 1.87 10.46 -2.37
CA SER A 306 2.77 9.65 -3.19
C SER A 306 2.84 10.20 -4.61
N LYS A 307 4.01 10.07 -5.25
CA LYS A 307 4.30 10.58 -6.58
C LYS A 307 4.60 9.44 -7.54
N GLY A 308 4.21 9.62 -8.79
CA GLY A 308 4.59 8.75 -9.90
C GLY A 308 5.98 9.10 -10.44
N TYR A 309 6.37 8.56 -11.55
CA TYR A 309 5.65 7.62 -12.41
C TYR A 309 5.61 6.21 -11.83
N THR A 310 4.92 5.26 -12.52
CA THR A 310 5.20 3.84 -12.29
C THR A 310 6.61 3.48 -12.74
N ARG A 311 7.17 2.37 -12.27
CA ARG A 311 8.52 1.95 -12.67
C ARG A 311 8.63 1.63 -14.17
N ASP A 312 7.53 1.28 -14.84
CA ASP A 312 7.44 1.12 -16.29
C ASP A 312 7.09 2.41 -17.06
N GLY A 313 7.15 3.58 -16.38
CA GLY A 313 7.04 4.91 -16.99
C GLY A 313 5.62 5.40 -17.26
N ARG A 314 4.57 4.72 -16.79
CA ARG A 314 3.19 5.21 -16.92
C ARG A 314 2.93 6.36 -15.95
N ILE A 315 2.06 7.27 -16.37
CA ILE A 315 1.61 8.39 -15.52
C ILE A 315 0.60 7.87 -14.49
N VAL A 316 0.97 7.96 -13.23
CA VAL A 316 0.12 7.80 -12.06
C VAL A 316 0.62 8.78 -10.98
N PRO A 317 -0.20 9.23 -10.05
CA PRO A 317 -1.66 9.06 -9.95
C PRO A 317 -2.42 9.73 -11.11
N ASP A 318 -3.66 9.27 -11.37
CA ASP A 318 -4.48 9.81 -12.45
C ASP A 318 -5.14 11.13 -12.07
N LEU A 319 -5.58 11.24 -10.81
CA LEU A 319 -6.40 12.35 -10.32
C LEU A 319 -6.00 12.76 -8.90
N ALA A 320 -6.27 14.02 -8.58
CA ALA A 320 -6.29 14.51 -7.20
C ALA A 320 -7.73 14.78 -6.77
N ALA A 321 -8.07 14.43 -5.53
CA ALA A 321 -9.37 14.71 -4.92
C ALA A 321 -9.18 15.24 -3.50
N PRO A 322 -10.21 15.89 -2.89
CA PRO A 322 -10.14 16.33 -1.51
C PRO A 322 -9.70 15.20 -0.58
N GLY A 323 -8.73 15.46 0.29
CA GLY A 323 -8.21 14.41 1.14
C GLY A 323 -7.33 14.90 2.28
N VAL A 324 -7.36 16.20 2.60
CA VAL A 324 -6.64 16.78 3.74
C VAL A 324 -7.63 17.37 4.72
N SER A 325 -7.52 16.96 5.98
CA SER A 325 -8.39 17.42 7.08
C SER A 325 -9.89 17.31 6.78
N VAL A 326 -10.27 16.24 6.09
CA VAL A 326 -11.69 15.98 5.77
C VAL A 326 -12.39 15.44 7.01
N GLY A 327 -13.52 16.05 7.38
CA GLY A 327 -14.35 15.68 8.52
C GLY A 327 -15.59 14.87 8.11
N ILE A 328 -15.97 13.94 8.96
CA ILE A 328 -17.30 13.31 8.93
C ILE A 328 -17.98 13.52 10.28
N PRO A 329 -19.32 13.63 10.31
CA PRO A 329 -20.07 13.76 11.56
C PRO A 329 -19.83 12.58 12.49
N GLY A 330 -20.03 12.82 13.78
CA GLY A 330 -19.99 11.77 14.79
C GLY A 330 -21.12 10.76 14.56
N VAL A 331 -20.78 9.46 14.58
CA VAL A 331 -21.79 8.39 14.46
C VAL A 331 -22.56 8.27 15.78
N SER A 332 -23.87 8.46 15.76
CA SER A 332 -24.71 8.17 16.92
C SER A 332 -24.89 6.65 17.05
N ARG A 333 -24.45 6.07 18.16
CA ARG A 333 -24.75 4.68 18.53
C ARG A 333 -25.90 4.67 19.52
N ILE A 334 -26.90 3.83 19.26
CA ILE A 334 -27.87 3.48 20.30
C ILE A 334 -27.18 2.43 21.18
N THR A 335 -26.90 2.80 22.44
CA THR A 335 -26.41 1.84 23.44
C THR A 335 -27.55 0.91 23.85
N GLY A 336 -27.23 -0.29 24.37
CA GLY A 336 -28.24 -1.25 24.83
C GLY A 336 -29.18 -0.74 25.95
N ALA A 337 -28.91 0.45 26.48
CA ALA A 337 -29.77 1.19 27.45
C ALA A 337 -30.66 2.23 26.78
N GLY A 338 -30.69 2.34 25.45
CA GLY A 338 -31.51 3.33 24.74
C GLY A 338 -30.92 4.75 24.70
N GLU A 339 -29.75 4.96 25.24
CA GLU A 339 -29.07 6.26 25.21
C GLU A 339 -28.31 6.45 23.88
N ARG A 340 -28.42 7.64 23.29
CA ARG A 340 -27.63 8.03 22.12
C ARG A 340 -26.22 8.44 22.57
N ALA A 341 -25.24 7.56 22.37
CA ALA A 341 -23.84 7.95 22.45
C ALA A 341 -23.41 8.51 21.10
N ILE A 342 -23.09 9.80 21.02
CA ILE A 342 -22.55 10.46 19.84
C ILE A 342 -21.03 10.31 19.90
N SER A 343 -20.41 9.59 18.93
CA SER A 343 -18.97 9.62 18.78
C SER A 343 -18.56 11.02 18.28
N ARG A 344 -17.37 11.48 18.70
CA ARG A 344 -16.84 12.77 18.22
C ARG A 344 -16.69 12.75 16.69
N GLU A 345 -16.82 13.94 16.08
CA GLU A 345 -16.42 14.21 14.72
C GLU A 345 -15.04 13.56 14.42
N ARG A 346 -14.90 12.91 13.28
CA ARG A 346 -13.65 12.29 12.88
C ARG A 346 -13.08 13.06 11.71
N VAL A 347 -11.83 13.46 11.82
CA VAL A 347 -11.08 14.13 10.75
C VAL A 347 -9.97 13.21 10.29
N ARG A 348 -9.80 13.05 8.98
CA ARG A 348 -8.71 12.25 8.40
C ARG A 348 -8.11 12.93 7.19
N SER A 349 -6.83 12.60 6.93
CA SER A 349 -6.09 13.00 5.74
C SER A 349 -5.47 11.78 5.08
N GLY A 350 -5.41 11.80 3.74
CA GLY A 350 -4.73 10.77 2.97
C GLY A 350 -5.39 10.46 1.63
N SER A 351 -4.65 9.77 0.79
CA SER A 351 -5.09 9.30 -0.54
C SER A 351 -6.30 8.37 -0.49
N SER A 352 -6.50 7.63 0.62
CA SER A 352 -7.67 6.79 0.81
C SER A 352 -8.96 7.61 0.87
N VAL A 353 -8.91 8.82 1.48
CA VAL A 353 -10.04 9.75 1.50
C VAL A 353 -10.34 10.27 0.09
N ALA A 354 -9.30 10.65 -0.66
CA ALA A 354 -9.41 11.05 -2.06
C ALA A 354 -10.03 9.96 -2.94
N ALA A 355 -9.61 8.71 -2.76
CA ALA A 355 -10.20 7.56 -3.46
C ALA A 355 -11.67 7.34 -3.12
N ALA A 356 -12.10 7.62 -1.89
CA ALA A 356 -13.50 7.53 -1.49
C ALA A 356 -14.37 8.60 -2.19
N PHE A 357 -13.88 9.84 -2.33
CA PHE A 357 -14.52 10.86 -3.18
C PHE A 357 -14.65 10.37 -4.62
N GLY A 358 -13.55 9.84 -5.17
CA GLY A 358 -13.53 9.27 -6.52
C GLY A 358 -14.58 8.17 -6.70
N ALA A 359 -14.70 7.27 -5.72
CA ALA A 359 -15.66 6.18 -5.78
C ALA A 359 -17.11 6.67 -5.77
N GLY A 360 -17.42 7.68 -4.97
CA GLY A 360 -18.73 8.32 -4.99
C GLY A 360 -19.05 8.97 -6.34
N ILE A 361 -18.09 9.71 -6.91
CA ILE A 361 -18.21 10.31 -8.25
C ILE A 361 -18.41 9.22 -9.31
N GLY A 362 -17.62 8.12 -9.23
CA GLY A 362 -17.76 6.98 -10.13
C GLY A 362 -19.16 6.34 -10.07
N ALA A 363 -19.76 6.24 -8.89
CA ALA A 363 -21.12 5.74 -8.73
C ALA A 363 -22.15 6.66 -9.41
N LEU A 364 -22.04 7.98 -9.22
CA LEU A 364 -22.91 8.95 -9.90
C LEU A 364 -22.77 8.90 -11.43
N MET A 365 -21.53 8.79 -11.94
CA MET A 365 -21.28 8.66 -13.38
C MET A 365 -21.83 7.38 -13.99
N GLN A 366 -21.93 6.31 -13.21
CA GLN A 366 -22.47 5.02 -13.67
C GLN A 366 -24.01 4.98 -13.61
N GLU A 367 -24.64 5.91 -12.90
CA GLU A 367 -26.09 6.07 -12.90
C GLU A 367 -26.59 6.68 -14.20
N TRP A 368 -25.77 7.51 -14.85
CA TRP A 368 -26.03 8.12 -16.17
C TRP A 368 -25.86 7.10 -17.30
#